data_4057cf20fdf433aa50a20ecbc28c52ed
#
_entry.id   4057cf20fdf433aa50a20ecbc28c52ed
#
_cell.length_a   1.000
_cell.length_b   1.000
_cell.length_c   1.000
_cell.angle_alpha   90.00
_cell.angle_beta   90.00
_cell.angle_gamma   90.00
#
_symmetry.space_group_name_H-M   'P 1'
#
loop_
_entity.id
_entity.type
_entity.pdbx_description
1 polymer ?
#
loop_
_entity_poly.entity_id
_entity_poly.type
_entity_poly.pdbx_seq_one_letter_code
_entity_poly.pdbx_strand_id
1 'polypeptide(L)'
;MQGSLDDNDWKLLLHRIKEGRCTPFLGAGAAFPVLPLGRDVAEQWSTEHSYPLADKGDLPRVAQYLATNFDPMFPKERLAESFRKCAPPDFSARDEPHGVLSRLPLPIYMTTNYDDLMIRALKAQGKEGLRETCRWKAEIKPSETRSRLRAFGRATARLSPAWSP
;
A
#
# COMPACT_ATOMS: atom_id res chain seq x y z
N MET A 1 -19.13 4.21 18.30
CA MET A 1 -20.18 4.54 17.31
C MET A 1 -19.78 3.90 15.99
N GLN A 2 -20.32 2.72 15.66
CA GLN A 2 -20.25 2.15 14.32
C GLN A 2 -21.42 2.75 13.53
N GLY A 3 -21.15 3.85 12.82
CA GLY A 3 -22.11 4.37 11.86
C GLY A 3 -22.12 3.47 10.63
N SER A 4 -23.12 2.64 10.46
CA SER A 4 -23.37 1.98 9.17
C SER A 4 -23.74 3.07 8.16
N LEU A 5 -23.17 2.98 6.95
CA LEU A 5 -23.57 3.84 5.84
C LEU A 5 -25.04 3.59 5.51
N ASP A 6 -25.82 4.65 5.36
CA ASP A 6 -27.18 4.56 4.89
C ASP A 6 -27.26 4.42 3.34
N ASP A 7 -28.45 4.21 2.80
CA ASP A 7 -28.64 4.04 1.36
C ASP A 7 -28.21 5.27 0.54
N ASN A 8 -28.31 6.48 1.11
CA ASN A 8 -27.91 7.70 0.43
C ASN A 8 -26.39 7.84 0.42
N ASP A 9 -25.72 7.46 1.52
CA ASP A 9 -24.28 7.41 1.60
C ASP A 9 -23.71 6.44 0.56
N TRP A 10 -24.32 5.26 0.43
CA TRP A 10 -23.94 4.27 -0.59
C TRP A 10 -24.13 4.78 -2.01
N LYS A 11 -25.25 5.45 -2.31
CA LYS A 11 -25.50 6.05 -3.63
C LYS A 11 -24.47 7.13 -3.95
N LEU A 12 -24.18 7.98 -2.99
CA LEU A 12 -23.16 9.03 -3.15
C LEU A 12 -21.77 8.45 -3.37
N LEU A 13 -21.37 7.47 -2.58
CA LEU A 13 -20.07 6.80 -2.72
C LEU A 13 -19.93 6.14 -4.10
N LEU A 14 -20.93 5.39 -4.54
CA LEU A 14 -20.93 4.74 -5.85
C LEU A 14 -20.86 5.76 -6.99
N HIS A 15 -21.57 6.88 -6.87
CA HIS A 15 -21.48 7.97 -7.84
C HIS A 15 -20.06 8.55 -7.92
N ARG A 16 -19.42 8.83 -6.76
CA ARG A 16 -18.05 9.33 -6.70
C ARG A 16 -17.03 8.34 -7.26
N ILE A 17 -17.20 7.05 -6.99
CA ILE A 17 -16.36 6.00 -7.57
C ILE A 17 -16.49 5.98 -9.10
N LYS A 18 -17.71 6.00 -9.63
CA LYS A 18 -17.98 6.00 -11.10
C LYS A 18 -17.34 7.21 -11.79
N GLU A 19 -17.31 8.35 -11.13
CA GLU A 19 -16.67 9.57 -11.66
C GLU A 19 -15.15 9.63 -11.44
N GLY A 20 -14.54 8.58 -10.86
CA GLY A 20 -13.11 8.56 -10.59
C GLY A 20 -12.67 9.54 -9.49
N ARG A 21 -13.59 9.96 -8.60
CA ARG A 21 -13.34 10.96 -7.55
C ARG A 21 -13.09 10.36 -6.18
N CYS A 22 -12.66 9.11 -6.13
CA CYS A 22 -12.27 8.43 -4.92
C CYS A 22 -10.80 8.01 -5.01
N THR A 23 -10.12 8.02 -3.87
CA THR A 23 -8.76 7.50 -3.74
C THR A 23 -8.77 6.48 -2.62
N PRO A 24 -8.68 5.17 -2.91
CA PRO A 24 -8.56 4.16 -1.88
C PRO A 24 -7.24 4.30 -1.14
N PHE A 25 -7.29 4.12 0.16
CA PHE A 25 -6.13 4.10 1.04
C PHE A 25 -5.98 2.70 1.64
N LEU A 26 -4.89 1.99 1.28
CA LEU A 26 -4.66 0.60 1.66
C LEU A 26 -3.60 0.51 2.76
N GLY A 27 -3.94 -0.22 3.79
CA GLY A 27 -3.01 -0.63 4.85
C GLY A 27 -2.68 -2.13 4.75
N ALA A 28 -1.88 -2.62 5.69
CA ALA A 28 -1.38 -3.99 5.70
C ALA A 28 -2.48 -5.07 5.66
N GLY A 29 -3.66 -4.78 6.22
CA GLY A 29 -4.81 -5.70 6.16
C GLY A 29 -5.30 -6.02 4.76
N ALA A 30 -5.05 -5.16 3.77
CA ALA A 30 -5.43 -5.43 2.38
C ALA A 30 -4.60 -6.57 1.75
N ALA A 31 -3.40 -6.83 2.26
CA ALA A 31 -2.52 -7.89 1.78
C ALA A 31 -2.68 -9.21 2.56
N PHE A 32 -3.45 -9.22 3.65
CA PHE A 32 -3.70 -10.43 4.45
C PHE A 32 -4.72 -11.35 3.72
N PRO A 33 -4.56 -12.68 3.71
CA PRO A 33 -3.50 -13.46 4.37
C PRO A 33 -2.25 -13.72 3.52
N VAL A 34 -2.14 -13.15 2.33
CA VAL A 34 -1.01 -13.38 1.42
C VAL A 34 0.31 -12.92 2.05
N LEU A 35 0.28 -11.76 2.70
CA LEU A 35 1.40 -11.28 3.50
C LEU A 35 1.00 -11.31 4.99
N PRO A 36 1.94 -11.68 5.89
CA PRO A 36 1.68 -11.66 7.31
C PRO A 36 1.48 -10.23 7.81
N LEU A 37 0.68 -10.05 8.84
CA LEU A 37 0.55 -8.77 9.52
C LEU A 37 1.85 -8.47 10.31
N GLY A 38 2.13 -7.19 10.53
CA GLY A 38 3.32 -6.77 11.26
C GLY A 38 3.42 -7.40 12.65
N ARG A 39 2.28 -7.63 13.31
CA ARG A 39 2.23 -8.32 14.60
C ARG A 39 2.71 -9.77 14.49
N ASP A 40 2.26 -10.50 13.47
CA ASP A 40 2.62 -11.91 13.28
C ASP A 40 4.12 -12.05 13.02
N VAL A 41 4.68 -11.14 12.21
CA VAL A 41 6.13 -11.06 11.96
C VAL A 41 6.89 -10.77 13.26
N ALA A 42 6.40 -9.83 14.08
CA ALA A 42 7.03 -9.48 15.35
C ALA A 42 7.03 -10.66 16.33
N GLU A 43 5.91 -11.35 16.47
CA GLU A 43 5.77 -12.51 17.35
C GLU A 43 6.69 -13.67 16.90
N GLN A 44 6.76 -13.91 15.59
CA GLN A 44 7.68 -14.89 15.01
C GLN A 44 9.14 -14.53 15.32
N TRP A 45 9.57 -13.31 14.99
CA TRP A 45 10.94 -12.87 15.23
C TRP A 45 11.29 -12.80 16.71
N SER A 46 10.35 -12.43 17.57
CA SER A 46 10.52 -12.43 19.01
C SER A 46 10.84 -13.83 19.55
N THR A 47 10.21 -14.85 18.97
CA THR A 47 10.44 -16.26 19.32
C THR A 47 11.77 -16.75 18.75
N GLU A 48 12.04 -16.51 17.47
CA GLU A 48 13.27 -16.93 16.78
C GLU A 48 14.54 -16.34 17.41
N HIS A 49 14.47 -15.09 17.89
CA HIS A 49 15.63 -14.35 18.37
C HIS A 49 15.61 -14.09 19.88
N SER A 50 14.75 -14.78 20.62
CA SER A 50 14.65 -14.69 22.10
C SER A 50 14.52 -13.24 22.58
N TYR A 51 13.60 -12.47 21.97
CA TYR A 51 13.36 -11.08 22.34
C TYR A 51 12.97 -10.95 23.83
N PRO A 52 13.70 -10.15 24.63
CA PRO A 52 13.61 -10.21 26.10
C PRO A 52 12.44 -9.42 26.69
N LEU A 53 11.77 -8.54 25.93
CA LEU A 53 10.72 -7.67 26.46
C LEU A 53 9.33 -8.27 26.27
N ALA A 54 8.34 -7.72 26.98
CA ALA A 54 6.97 -8.25 26.98
C ALA A 54 6.17 -7.95 25.71
N ASP A 55 6.52 -6.88 25.00
CA ASP A 55 5.82 -6.37 23.82
C ASP A 55 6.21 -7.06 22.51
N LYS A 56 6.09 -8.39 22.51
CA LYS A 56 6.51 -9.29 21.42
C LYS A 56 5.79 -9.04 20.09
N GLY A 57 4.61 -8.43 20.10
CA GLY A 57 3.83 -8.09 18.90
C GLY A 57 4.10 -6.70 18.34
N ASP A 58 5.03 -5.93 18.92
CA ASP A 58 5.40 -4.59 18.43
C ASP A 58 6.55 -4.70 17.42
N LEU A 59 6.21 -4.72 16.12
CA LEU A 59 7.20 -4.88 15.05
C LEU A 59 8.32 -3.83 15.07
N PRO A 60 8.05 -2.52 15.25
CA PRO A 60 9.09 -1.51 15.38
C PRO A 60 10.11 -1.82 16.49
N ARG A 61 9.66 -2.21 17.66
CA ARG A 61 10.53 -2.53 18.82
C ARG A 61 11.35 -3.79 18.59
N VAL A 62 10.69 -4.85 18.12
CA VAL A 62 11.37 -6.11 17.80
C VAL A 62 12.41 -5.90 16.69
N ALA A 63 12.04 -5.16 15.63
CA ALA A 63 12.96 -4.84 14.55
C ALA A 63 14.16 -3.97 15.03
N GLN A 64 13.94 -3.02 15.94
CA GLN A 64 15.00 -2.23 16.54
C GLN A 64 15.96 -3.10 17.36
N TYR A 65 15.43 -4.03 18.16
CA TYR A 65 16.25 -4.99 18.89
C TYR A 65 17.12 -5.82 17.95
N LEU A 66 16.56 -6.35 16.86
CA LEU A 66 17.30 -7.09 15.86
C LEU A 66 18.36 -6.24 15.17
N ALA A 67 18.01 -5.01 14.80
CA ALA A 67 18.96 -4.06 14.18
C ALA A 67 20.14 -3.74 15.10
N THR A 68 19.93 -3.72 16.42
CA THR A 68 20.99 -3.47 17.41
C THR A 68 21.86 -4.69 17.64
N ASN A 69 21.29 -5.90 17.61
CA ASN A 69 22.03 -7.13 17.91
C ASN A 69 22.71 -7.75 16.68
N PHE A 70 22.25 -7.45 15.49
CA PHE A 70 22.83 -7.94 14.23
C PHE A 70 23.39 -6.76 13.43
N ASP A 71 22.53 -6.12 12.60
CA ASP A 71 22.86 -4.90 11.86
C ASP A 71 21.56 -4.14 11.47
N PRO A 72 21.64 -2.83 11.12
CA PRO A 72 20.47 -2.02 10.79
C PRO A 72 19.68 -2.49 9.56
N MET A 73 20.28 -3.26 8.67
CA MET A 73 19.62 -3.78 7.46
C MET A 73 18.94 -5.14 7.69
N PHE A 74 19.40 -5.91 8.67
CA PHE A 74 18.94 -7.26 8.95
C PHE A 74 17.40 -7.41 8.97
N PRO A 75 16.63 -6.62 9.76
CA PRO A 75 15.17 -6.76 9.77
C PRO A 75 14.54 -6.37 8.43
N LYS A 76 15.11 -5.41 7.70
CA LYS A 76 14.60 -4.98 6.38
C LYS A 76 14.81 -6.07 5.32
N GLU A 77 15.97 -6.70 5.31
CA GLU A 77 16.31 -7.78 4.39
C GLU A 77 15.44 -9.01 4.65
N ARG A 78 15.24 -9.38 5.91
CA ARG A 78 14.35 -10.47 6.32
C ARG A 78 12.91 -10.22 5.85
N LEU A 79 12.39 -9.01 6.03
CA LEU A 79 11.05 -8.66 5.59
C LEU A 79 10.94 -8.69 4.06
N ALA A 80 11.91 -8.13 3.35
CA ALA A 80 11.95 -8.14 1.89
C ALA A 80 12.06 -9.56 1.32
N GLU A 81 12.81 -10.44 1.96
CA GLU A 81 12.89 -11.85 1.58
C GLU A 81 11.55 -12.59 1.78
N SER A 82 10.89 -12.34 2.91
CA SER A 82 9.57 -12.88 3.21
C SER A 82 8.56 -12.47 2.12
N PHE A 83 8.53 -11.20 1.71
CA PHE A 83 7.64 -10.72 0.66
C PHE A 83 7.94 -11.32 -0.73
N ARG A 84 9.23 -11.54 -1.04
CA ARG A 84 9.62 -12.18 -2.32
C ARG A 84 9.18 -13.64 -2.43
N LYS A 85 9.08 -14.33 -1.29
CA LYS A 85 8.65 -15.74 -1.24
C LYS A 85 7.14 -15.92 -1.37
N CYS A 86 6.35 -14.87 -1.14
CA CYS A 86 4.91 -14.96 -1.22
C CYS A 86 4.44 -14.95 -2.68
N ALA A 87 3.65 -15.97 -3.05
CA ALA A 87 2.95 -15.97 -4.31
C ALA A 87 1.88 -14.87 -4.33
N PRO A 88 1.68 -14.16 -5.45
CA PRO A 88 0.60 -13.18 -5.54
C PRO A 88 -0.76 -13.88 -5.39
N PRO A 89 -1.78 -13.18 -4.85
CA PRO A 89 -3.13 -13.70 -4.79
C PRO A 89 -3.73 -13.83 -6.20
N ASP A 90 -4.82 -14.57 -6.29
CA ASP A 90 -5.65 -14.56 -7.50
C ASP A 90 -6.46 -13.27 -7.58
N PHE A 91 -5.96 -12.29 -8.34
CA PHE A 91 -6.64 -11.00 -8.53
C PHE A 91 -8.00 -11.11 -9.25
N SER A 92 -8.37 -12.28 -9.79
CA SER A 92 -9.69 -12.53 -10.36
C SER A 92 -10.74 -12.91 -9.30
N ALA A 93 -10.31 -13.33 -8.13
CA ALA A 93 -11.20 -13.71 -7.04
C ALA A 93 -12.11 -12.55 -6.65
N ARG A 94 -13.35 -12.91 -6.26
CA ARG A 94 -14.41 -11.94 -6.02
C ARG A 94 -14.16 -11.05 -4.80
N ASP A 95 -13.48 -11.57 -3.82
CA ASP A 95 -13.21 -10.97 -2.51
C ASP A 95 -11.75 -10.53 -2.33
N GLU A 96 -10.92 -10.64 -3.38
CA GLU A 96 -9.54 -10.17 -3.31
C GLU A 96 -9.49 -8.64 -3.44
N PRO A 97 -9.02 -7.91 -2.41
CA PRO A 97 -9.17 -6.46 -2.34
C PRO A 97 -8.50 -5.69 -3.48
N HIS A 98 -7.28 -6.09 -3.87
CA HIS A 98 -6.53 -5.40 -4.92
C HIS A 98 -7.17 -5.63 -6.29
N GLY A 99 -7.65 -6.86 -6.56
CA GLY A 99 -8.37 -7.18 -7.78
C GLY A 99 -9.69 -6.44 -7.87
N VAL A 100 -10.46 -6.37 -6.76
CA VAL A 100 -11.69 -5.58 -6.70
C VAL A 100 -11.40 -4.11 -7.02
N LEU A 101 -10.43 -3.50 -6.34
CA LEU A 101 -10.09 -2.10 -6.53
C LEU A 101 -9.53 -1.83 -7.93
N SER A 102 -8.74 -2.74 -8.49
CA SER A 102 -8.17 -2.56 -9.83
C SER A 102 -9.20 -2.49 -10.94
N ARG A 103 -10.38 -3.07 -10.74
CA ARG A 103 -11.51 -3.00 -11.70
C ARG A 103 -12.24 -1.66 -11.68
N LEU A 104 -12.09 -0.87 -10.61
CA LEU A 104 -12.74 0.42 -10.48
C LEU A 104 -12.07 1.49 -11.37
N PRO A 105 -12.83 2.50 -11.85
CA PRO A 105 -12.31 3.58 -12.69
C PRO A 105 -11.62 4.67 -11.87
N LEU A 106 -10.69 4.29 -11.00
CA LEU A 106 -10.01 5.21 -10.09
C LEU A 106 -8.63 5.59 -10.62
N PRO A 107 -8.26 6.89 -10.58
CA PRO A 107 -6.99 7.37 -11.13
C PRO A 107 -5.82 7.24 -10.16
N ILE A 108 -6.07 7.18 -8.85
CA ILE A 108 -5.05 7.21 -7.80
C ILE A 108 -5.39 6.15 -6.75
N TYR A 109 -4.35 5.44 -6.32
CA TYR A 109 -4.38 4.48 -5.21
C TYR A 109 -3.27 4.86 -4.23
N MET A 110 -3.59 4.95 -2.95
CA MET A 110 -2.62 5.23 -1.89
C MET A 110 -2.40 3.97 -1.06
N THR A 111 -1.17 3.70 -0.70
CA THR A 111 -0.84 2.58 0.17
C THR A 111 0.30 2.94 1.13
N THR A 112 0.23 2.41 2.33
CA THR A 112 1.35 2.40 3.29
C THR A 112 2.15 1.11 3.22
N ASN A 113 1.76 0.17 2.36
CA ASN A 113 2.40 -1.13 2.23
C ASN A 113 3.65 -1.05 1.36
N TYR A 114 4.60 -1.90 1.66
CA TYR A 114 5.85 -2.03 0.90
C TYR A 114 5.75 -3.01 -0.28
N ASP A 115 4.64 -3.76 -0.37
CA ASP A 115 4.38 -4.69 -1.45
C ASP A 115 4.08 -4.00 -2.80
N ASP A 116 3.96 -4.80 -3.85
CA ASP A 116 3.60 -4.36 -5.20
C ASP A 116 2.25 -4.92 -5.67
N LEU A 117 1.43 -5.45 -4.75
CA LEU A 117 0.19 -6.16 -5.09
C LEU A 117 -0.79 -5.29 -5.87
N MET A 118 -0.97 -4.01 -5.48
CA MET A 118 -1.87 -3.11 -6.20
C MET A 118 -1.40 -2.86 -7.64
N ILE A 119 -0.10 -2.69 -7.87
CA ILE A 119 0.46 -2.52 -9.23
C ILE A 119 0.26 -3.80 -10.05
N ARG A 120 0.47 -4.97 -9.45
CA ARG A 120 0.27 -6.27 -10.12
C ARG A 120 -1.20 -6.48 -10.47
N ALA A 121 -2.12 -6.12 -9.57
CA ALA A 121 -3.55 -6.16 -9.83
C ALA A 121 -3.96 -5.23 -10.97
N LEU A 122 -3.45 -4.00 -11.02
CA LEU A 122 -3.69 -3.07 -12.13
C LEU A 122 -3.19 -3.64 -13.46
N LYS A 123 -1.97 -4.19 -13.48
CA LYS A 123 -1.40 -4.83 -14.67
C LYS A 123 -2.24 -6.03 -15.15
N ALA A 124 -2.77 -6.83 -14.22
CA ALA A 124 -3.66 -7.95 -14.54
C ALA A 124 -4.97 -7.49 -15.21
N GLN A 125 -5.39 -6.23 -14.98
CA GLN A 125 -6.53 -5.59 -15.65
C GLN A 125 -6.13 -4.82 -16.92
N GLY A 126 -4.89 -4.95 -17.41
CA GLY A 126 -4.39 -4.21 -18.56
C GLY A 126 -4.19 -2.71 -18.31
N LYS A 127 -4.13 -2.28 -17.06
CA LYS A 127 -3.88 -0.88 -16.66
C LYS A 127 -2.40 -0.67 -16.38
N GLU A 128 -1.84 0.42 -16.89
CA GLU A 128 -0.49 0.84 -16.53
C GLU A 128 -0.51 1.60 -15.21
N GLY A 129 0.04 0.99 -14.16
CA GLY A 129 0.21 1.61 -12.86
C GLY A 129 1.60 2.24 -12.74
N LEU A 130 1.63 3.51 -12.36
CA LEU A 130 2.87 4.18 -12.01
C LEU A 130 3.02 4.24 -10.51
N ARG A 131 4.16 3.81 -10.01
CA ARG A 131 4.48 3.89 -8.59
C ARG A 131 5.26 5.17 -8.30
N GLU A 132 4.74 5.97 -7.37
CA GLU A 132 5.43 7.13 -6.83
C GLU A 132 5.51 6.98 -5.31
N THR A 133 6.69 7.21 -4.74
CA THR A 133 6.88 7.22 -3.30
C THR A 133 6.68 8.63 -2.77
N CYS A 134 5.83 8.80 -1.76
CA CYS A 134 5.63 10.09 -1.11
C CYS A 134 6.95 10.56 -0.50
N ARG A 135 7.41 11.72 -0.94
CA ARG A 135 8.66 12.31 -0.49
C ARG A 135 8.41 13.20 0.73
N TRP A 136 8.87 12.74 1.85
CA TRP A 136 8.82 13.48 3.11
C TRP A 136 10.09 14.30 3.39
N LYS A 137 11.12 14.17 2.52
CA LYS A 137 12.34 14.99 2.49
C LYS A 137 12.58 15.54 1.09
N ALA A 138 13.02 16.79 1.01
CA ALA A 138 13.27 17.49 -0.26
C ALA A 138 14.37 16.83 -1.10
N GLU A 139 15.35 16.20 -0.45
CA GLU A 139 16.50 15.58 -1.11
C GLU A 139 16.17 14.27 -1.83
N ILE A 140 15.01 13.65 -1.53
CA ILE A 140 14.58 12.43 -2.23
C ILE A 140 14.20 12.78 -3.67
N LYS A 141 14.99 12.32 -4.62
CA LYS A 141 14.74 12.55 -6.05
C LYS A 141 13.46 11.82 -6.50
N PRO A 142 12.67 12.39 -7.46
CA PRO A 142 11.55 11.67 -8.08
C PRO A 142 12.05 10.37 -8.71
N SER A 143 11.19 9.34 -8.76
CA SER A 143 11.51 8.17 -9.57
C SER A 143 11.71 8.57 -11.04
N GLU A 144 12.65 7.95 -11.74
CA GLU A 144 12.95 8.26 -13.15
C GLU A 144 11.73 8.05 -14.06
N THR A 145 10.79 7.22 -13.63
CA THR A 145 9.54 6.94 -14.34
C THR A 145 8.67 8.19 -14.53
N ARG A 146 8.72 9.14 -13.58
CA ARG A 146 7.95 10.39 -13.65
C ARG A 146 8.48 11.34 -14.73
N SER A 147 9.76 11.28 -15.05
CA SER A 147 10.35 12.13 -16.11
C SER A 147 9.88 11.73 -17.51
N ARG A 148 9.61 10.44 -17.75
CA ARG A 148 9.10 9.95 -19.04
C ARG A 148 7.64 10.32 -19.30
N LEU A 149 6.82 10.45 -18.25
CA LEU A 149 5.40 10.79 -18.37
C LEU A 149 5.13 12.27 -18.63
N ARG A 150 6.01 13.18 -18.22
CA ARG A 150 5.88 14.59 -18.60
C ARG A 150 6.00 14.80 -20.11
N ALA A 151 6.60 13.86 -20.83
CA ALA A 151 6.70 13.89 -22.28
C ALA A 151 5.43 13.37 -22.99
N PHE A 152 4.59 12.55 -22.31
CA PHE A 152 3.40 11.94 -22.93
C PHE A 152 2.05 12.57 -22.52
N GLY A 153 1.99 13.43 -21.52
CA GLY A 153 0.77 13.93 -20.89
C GLY A 153 0.61 15.44 -20.88
N ARG A 154 0.63 16.12 -22.05
CA ARG A 154 -0.05 17.40 -22.21
C ARG A 154 -1.48 17.17 -22.73
N ALA A 155 -2.26 16.38 -22.02
CA ALA A 155 -3.70 16.34 -22.22
C ALA A 155 -4.39 16.18 -20.86
N THR A 156 -5.09 17.24 -20.47
CA THR A 156 -6.13 17.29 -19.44
C THR A 156 -5.74 17.00 -17.99
N ALA A 157 -5.32 18.05 -17.26
CA ALA A 157 -5.84 18.39 -15.95
C ALA A 157 -5.53 19.86 -15.65
N ARG A 158 -6.39 20.75 -16.08
CA ARG A 158 -6.48 22.08 -15.43
C ARG A 158 -7.07 21.86 -14.05
N LEU A 159 -6.23 21.74 -13.06
CA LEU A 159 -6.63 21.97 -11.68
C LEU A 159 -6.79 23.49 -11.52
N SER A 160 -8.02 23.92 -11.43
CA SER A 160 -8.34 25.29 -11.00
C SER A 160 -7.80 25.53 -9.61
N PRO A 161 -7.05 26.59 -9.34
CA PRO A 161 -6.65 26.98 -8.00
C PRO A 161 -7.82 27.72 -7.36
N ALA A 162 -8.57 27.03 -6.52
CA ALA A 162 -9.58 27.65 -5.67
C ALA A 162 -9.47 27.11 -4.25
N TRP A 163 -8.45 27.56 -3.57
CA TRP A 163 -8.45 27.69 -2.11
C TRP A 163 -7.45 28.80 -1.77
N SER A 164 -7.97 29.99 -1.61
CA SER A 164 -7.35 31.07 -0.82
C SER A 164 -8.27 31.35 0.36
N PRO A 165 -7.68 31.70 1.55
CA PRO A 165 -8.33 31.72 2.86
C PRO A 165 -9.43 32.76 2.98
#